data_275b5878eddb33f7e5a4613627034c9b
#
_entry.id   275b5878eddb33f7e5a4613627034c9b
#
_cell.length_a   1.000
_cell.length_b   1.000
_cell.length_c   1.000
_cell.angle_alpha   90.00
_cell.angle_beta   90.00
_cell.angle_gamma   90.00
#
_symmetry.space_group_name_H-M   'P 1'
#
loop_
_entity.id
_entity.type
_entity.pdbx_description
1 polymer ?
#
loop_
_entity_poly.entity_id
_entity_poly.type
_entity_poly.pdbx_seq_one_letter_code
_entity_poly.pdbx_strand_id
1 'polypeptide(L)'
;MEFNRKNMKQLMILVAFGIILFLGLQNVSLWASAIRTVFRFLLPFLIGCMIAFIINVPMRAIERTLFSERLQRRWKFARKIHRPLSLLLTLLAIIGVLTLLVFIVAPQLASSIRTLRDAIPGFVTQVTDWGNDLITRYPAIATYVNSALEALGEIKWTEQLQNLLDFLRNGNLLNHTVSMAYSIIGGVTNTVIGLIFAFYILLQKEKLAAQCKKILYAWCPEKHVDTALDICSLTQRTFSNFISGQCLEACILGLLFFIVMSIFNFPYAAVVGIVIAFTALIPIFGAFIGCFLGTFLILITNPIQALWFIVMFLVLQQIEGNLIYPHVVGNSVGLPSIWVLVAVTAGASTMGVLGMLINIPLFSVIYALIRRYTYGRLKERKIPREKLK
;
A
#
# COMPACT_ATOMS: atom_id res chain seq x y z
N MET A 1 -40.26 -54.08 5.02
CA MET A 1 -39.81 -52.74 5.40
C MET A 1 -41.03 -51.85 5.58
N GLU A 2 -41.45 -51.59 6.79
CA GLU A 2 -42.57 -50.71 7.05
C GLU A 2 -42.17 -49.26 6.80
N PHE A 3 -42.82 -48.65 5.82
CA PHE A 3 -42.60 -47.23 5.47
C PHE A 3 -43.29 -46.35 6.53
N ASN A 4 -42.59 -46.20 7.68
CA ASN A 4 -43.04 -45.26 8.69
C ASN A 4 -42.88 -43.81 8.18
N ARG A 5 -43.85 -42.91 8.43
CA ARG A 5 -43.83 -41.48 8.01
C ARG A 5 -42.51 -40.77 8.34
N LYS A 6 -41.82 -41.18 9.38
CA LYS A 6 -40.53 -40.65 9.82
C LYS A 6 -39.40 -41.05 8.86
N ASN A 7 -39.36 -42.28 8.42
CA ASN A 7 -38.38 -42.83 7.47
C ASN A 7 -38.60 -42.27 6.07
N MET A 8 -39.86 -42.04 5.66
CA MET A 8 -40.20 -41.39 4.39
C MET A 8 -39.69 -39.93 4.33
N LYS A 9 -39.84 -39.15 5.42
CA LYS A 9 -39.29 -37.79 5.51
C LYS A 9 -37.77 -37.79 5.43
N GLN A 10 -37.08 -38.69 6.10
CA GLN A 10 -35.62 -38.80 6.04
C GLN A 10 -35.15 -39.18 4.63
N LEU A 11 -35.85 -40.10 3.96
CA LEU A 11 -35.54 -40.50 2.58
C LEU A 11 -35.77 -39.35 1.60
N MET A 12 -36.86 -38.57 1.73
CA MET A 12 -37.10 -37.39 0.93
C MET A 12 -36.05 -36.31 1.14
N ILE A 13 -35.60 -36.06 2.38
CA ILE A 13 -34.54 -35.13 2.69
C ILE A 13 -33.21 -35.61 2.07
N LEU A 14 -32.90 -36.90 2.13
CA LEU A 14 -31.68 -37.46 1.56
C LEU A 14 -31.67 -37.38 0.03
N VAL A 15 -32.80 -37.69 -0.62
CA VAL A 15 -32.96 -37.53 -2.08
C VAL A 15 -32.90 -36.07 -2.50
N ALA A 16 -33.60 -35.18 -1.80
CA ALA A 16 -33.53 -33.72 -2.05
C ALA A 16 -32.09 -33.18 -1.88
N PHE A 17 -31.39 -33.63 -0.84
CA PHE A 17 -29.99 -33.28 -0.63
C PHE A 17 -29.11 -33.80 -1.77
N GLY A 18 -29.29 -35.07 -2.20
CA GLY A 18 -28.57 -35.63 -3.36
C GLY A 18 -28.80 -34.83 -4.66
N ILE A 19 -30.04 -34.46 -4.94
CA ILE A 19 -30.41 -33.67 -6.11
C ILE A 19 -29.80 -32.27 -6.04
N ILE A 20 -29.88 -31.60 -4.89
CA ILE A 20 -29.29 -30.27 -4.68
C ILE A 20 -27.77 -30.33 -4.84
N LEU A 21 -27.14 -31.38 -4.29
CA LEU A 21 -25.68 -31.57 -4.37
C LEU A 21 -25.26 -31.86 -5.81
N PHE A 22 -26.01 -32.71 -6.53
CA PHE A 22 -25.75 -33.01 -7.94
C PHE A 22 -25.92 -31.78 -8.83
N LEU A 23 -27.03 -31.03 -8.70
CA LEU A 23 -27.26 -29.79 -9.43
C LEU A 23 -26.23 -28.70 -9.06
N GLY A 24 -25.82 -28.65 -7.80
CA GLY A 24 -24.76 -27.76 -7.32
C GLY A 24 -23.40 -28.06 -7.94
N LEU A 25 -23.01 -29.32 -7.99
CA LEU A 25 -21.75 -29.76 -8.62
C LEU A 25 -21.76 -29.64 -10.15
N GLN A 26 -22.91 -29.86 -10.79
CA GLN A 26 -23.06 -29.72 -12.23
C GLN A 26 -22.98 -28.25 -12.69
N ASN A 27 -23.38 -27.32 -11.83
CA ASN A 27 -23.43 -25.88 -12.12
C ASN A 27 -22.38 -25.05 -11.33
N VAL A 28 -21.19 -25.59 -11.09
CA VAL A 28 -20.11 -24.88 -10.36
C VAL A 28 -19.77 -23.54 -11.01
N SER A 29 -19.84 -23.45 -12.34
CA SER A 29 -19.61 -22.20 -13.08
C SER A 29 -20.66 -21.13 -12.77
N LEU A 30 -21.91 -21.51 -12.56
CA LEU A 30 -23.00 -20.59 -12.16
C LEU A 30 -22.76 -20.06 -10.73
N TRP A 31 -22.38 -20.93 -9.80
CA TRP A 31 -22.04 -20.52 -8.43
C TRP A 31 -20.81 -19.60 -8.42
N ALA A 32 -19.77 -19.96 -9.16
CA ALA A 32 -18.57 -19.13 -9.30
C ALA A 32 -18.91 -17.76 -9.91
N SER A 33 -19.79 -17.70 -10.91
CA SER A 33 -20.23 -16.43 -11.52
C SER A 33 -21.08 -15.60 -10.56
N ALA A 34 -22.00 -16.22 -9.81
CA ALA A 34 -22.81 -15.55 -8.80
C ALA A 34 -21.94 -14.97 -7.68
N ILE A 35 -21.00 -15.76 -7.14
CA ILE A 35 -20.05 -15.29 -6.14
C ILE A 35 -19.21 -14.14 -6.68
N ARG A 36 -18.70 -14.24 -7.92
CA ARG A 36 -17.91 -13.19 -8.57
C ARG A 36 -18.74 -11.91 -8.74
N THR A 37 -20.02 -12.02 -9.08
CA THR A 37 -20.93 -10.89 -9.22
C THR A 37 -21.17 -10.19 -7.89
N VAL A 38 -21.41 -10.96 -6.82
CA VAL A 38 -21.56 -10.42 -5.45
C VAL A 38 -20.27 -9.71 -5.00
N PHE A 39 -19.10 -10.33 -5.22
CA PHE A 39 -17.82 -9.71 -4.90
C PHE A 39 -17.59 -8.42 -5.69
N ARG A 40 -17.91 -8.40 -6.99
CA ARG A 40 -17.78 -7.21 -7.83
C ARG A 40 -18.70 -6.07 -7.36
N PHE A 41 -19.91 -6.40 -6.90
CA PHE A 41 -20.84 -5.44 -6.32
C PHE A 41 -20.33 -4.89 -4.97
N LEU A 42 -19.73 -5.73 -4.13
CA LEU A 42 -19.22 -5.32 -2.82
C LEU A 42 -17.86 -4.59 -2.89
N LEU A 43 -17.12 -4.76 -3.98
CA LEU A 43 -15.76 -4.21 -4.14
C LEU A 43 -15.67 -2.70 -3.87
N PRO A 44 -16.52 -1.80 -4.43
CA PRO A 44 -16.45 -0.36 -4.15
C PRO A 44 -16.69 -0.04 -2.67
N PHE A 45 -17.56 -0.78 -2.00
CA PHE A 45 -17.81 -0.58 -0.56
C PHE A 45 -16.62 -1.03 0.29
N LEU A 46 -15.97 -2.15 -0.08
CA LEU A 46 -14.74 -2.59 0.58
C LEU A 46 -13.62 -1.58 0.38
N ILE A 47 -13.41 -1.09 -0.85
CA ILE A 47 -12.46 -0.02 -1.15
C ILE A 47 -12.79 1.23 -0.31
N GLY A 48 -14.06 1.62 -0.22
CA GLY A 48 -14.50 2.75 0.60
C GLY A 48 -14.21 2.57 2.09
N CYS A 49 -14.45 1.39 2.63
CA CYS A 49 -14.06 1.06 4.01
C CYS A 49 -12.55 1.21 4.24
N MET A 50 -11.74 0.73 3.29
CA MET A 50 -10.28 0.79 3.36
C MET A 50 -9.79 2.24 3.30
N ILE A 51 -10.29 3.04 2.35
CA ILE A 51 -9.97 4.46 2.22
C ILE A 51 -10.38 5.22 3.50
N ALA A 52 -11.59 4.96 4.01
CA ALA A 52 -12.07 5.56 5.26
C ALA A 52 -11.14 5.22 6.44
N PHE A 53 -10.62 4.00 6.46
CA PHE A 53 -9.71 3.56 7.51
C PHE A 53 -8.37 4.31 7.45
N ILE A 54 -7.77 4.43 6.27
CA ILE A 54 -6.51 5.16 6.03
C ILE A 54 -6.68 6.64 6.39
N ILE A 55 -7.71 7.30 5.87
CA ILE A 55 -7.99 8.73 6.14
C ILE A 55 -8.33 8.99 7.61
N ASN A 56 -8.94 8.02 8.30
CA ASN A 56 -9.30 8.18 9.71
C ASN A 56 -8.08 8.36 10.65
N VAL A 57 -6.89 7.89 10.26
CA VAL A 57 -5.67 8.04 11.06
C VAL A 57 -5.23 9.51 11.15
N PRO A 58 -4.90 10.20 10.04
CA PRO A 58 -4.57 11.62 10.08
C PRO A 58 -5.74 12.48 10.57
N MET A 59 -6.99 12.11 10.23
CA MET A 59 -8.18 12.80 10.71
C MET A 59 -8.27 12.79 12.26
N ARG A 60 -7.98 11.66 12.90
CA ARG A 60 -7.94 11.57 14.38
C ARG A 60 -6.82 12.43 14.99
N ALA A 61 -5.66 12.50 14.32
CA ALA A 61 -4.59 13.37 14.77
C ALA A 61 -5.04 14.84 14.77
N ILE A 62 -5.67 15.29 13.68
CA ILE A 62 -6.23 16.63 13.52
C ILE A 62 -7.36 16.88 14.53
N GLU A 63 -8.28 15.92 14.72
CA GLU A 63 -9.36 16.02 15.72
C GLU A 63 -8.80 16.23 17.13
N ARG A 64 -7.76 15.49 17.52
CA ARG A 64 -7.15 15.61 18.86
C ARG A 64 -6.41 16.92 19.06
N THR A 65 -5.72 17.40 18.02
CA THR A 65 -4.88 18.60 18.09
C THR A 65 -5.73 19.88 18.04
N LEU A 66 -6.68 19.98 17.09
CA LEU A 66 -7.47 21.19 16.89
C LEU A 66 -8.77 21.22 17.69
N PHE A 67 -9.40 20.07 17.93
CA PHE A 67 -10.68 19.96 18.63
C PHE A 67 -10.55 19.20 19.94
N SER A 68 -9.71 19.70 20.86
CA SER A 68 -9.54 19.07 22.19
C SER A 68 -10.90 18.95 22.90
N GLU A 69 -11.04 17.94 23.76
CA GLU A 69 -12.30 17.69 24.52
C GLU A 69 -12.79 18.91 25.31
N ARG A 70 -11.84 19.80 25.75
CA ARG A 70 -12.16 21.05 26.43
C ARG A 70 -12.93 22.03 25.53
N LEU A 71 -12.57 22.12 24.26
CA LEU A 71 -13.21 23.00 23.27
C LEU A 71 -14.61 22.49 22.90
N GLN A 72 -14.77 21.17 22.76
CA GLN A 72 -16.05 20.53 22.44
C GLN A 72 -17.08 20.63 23.57
N ARG A 73 -16.62 20.68 24.82
CA ARG A 73 -17.49 20.90 26.01
C ARG A 73 -17.98 22.35 26.11
N ARG A 74 -17.18 23.31 25.64
CA ARG A 74 -17.47 24.76 25.82
C ARG A 74 -18.43 25.30 24.74
N TRP A 75 -18.41 24.71 23.52
CA TRP A 75 -19.17 25.22 22.38
C TRP A 75 -20.01 24.11 21.75
N LYS A 76 -21.35 24.19 21.91
CA LYS A 76 -22.30 23.23 21.29
C LYS A 76 -22.19 23.15 19.76
N PHE A 77 -21.82 24.26 19.12
CA PHE A 77 -21.62 24.36 17.66
C PHE A 77 -20.35 23.59 17.20
N ALA A 78 -19.27 23.66 17.98
CA ALA A 78 -18.05 22.91 17.73
C ALA A 78 -18.30 21.39 17.73
N ARG A 79 -19.21 20.90 18.57
CA ARG A 79 -19.60 19.50 18.65
C ARG A 79 -20.35 18.98 17.39
N LYS A 80 -20.98 19.87 16.60
CA LYS A 80 -21.70 19.50 15.40
C LYS A 80 -20.82 19.58 14.13
N ILE A 81 -19.84 20.46 14.14
CA ILE A 81 -18.99 20.80 12.96
C ILE A 81 -17.60 20.15 13.04
N HIS A 82 -17.12 19.70 14.23
CA HIS A 82 -15.75 19.18 14.36
C HIS A 82 -15.40 18.09 13.34
N ARG A 83 -16.32 17.16 13.03
CA ARG A 83 -16.06 16.06 12.10
C ARG A 83 -15.99 16.48 10.62
N PRO A 84 -16.99 17.17 10.06
CA PRO A 84 -16.87 17.61 8.69
C PRO A 84 -15.70 18.57 8.51
N LEU A 85 -15.37 19.40 9.50
CA LEU A 85 -14.22 20.28 9.44
C LEU A 85 -12.88 19.53 9.55
N SER A 86 -12.78 18.55 10.45
CA SER A 86 -11.59 17.68 10.52
C SER A 86 -11.39 16.87 9.26
N LEU A 87 -12.45 16.34 8.65
CA LEU A 87 -12.38 15.65 7.37
C LEU A 87 -11.91 16.58 6.26
N LEU A 88 -12.48 17.77 6.16
CA LEU A 88 -12.07 18.78 5.18
C LEU A 88 -10.60 19.17 5.35
N LEU A 89 -10.16 19.46 6.57
CA LEU A 89 -8.77 19.79 6.88
C LEU A 89 -7.82 18.62 6.56
N THR A 90 -8.24 17.39 6.83
CA THR A 90 -7.46 16.20 6.49
C THR A 90 -7.29 16.05 4.98
N LEU A 91 -8.36 16.24 4.22
CA LEU A 91 -8.32 16.20 2.75
C LEU A 91 -7.45 17.33 2.20
N LEU A 92 -7.61 18.56 2.70
CA LEU A 92 -6.76 19.68 2.32
C LEU A 92 -5.30 19.44 2.66
N ALA A 93 -5.00 18.84 3.81
CA ALA A 93 -3.64 18.46 4.18
C ALA A 93 -3.06 17.40 3.24
N ILE A 94 -3.81 16.33 2.93
CA ILE A 94 -3.37 15.29 2.00
C ILE A 94 -3.14 15.87 0.60
N ILE A 95 -4.11 16.64 0.08
CA ILE A 95 -3.98 17.28 -1.24
C ILE A 95 -2.83 18.27 -1.24
N GLY A 96 -2.68 19.08 -0.19
CA GLY A 96 -1.58 20.03 -0.03
C GLY A 96 -0.21 19.37 -0.06
N VAL A 97 -0.06 18.27 0.69
CA VAL A 97 1.18 17.49 0.73
C VAL A 97 1.48 16.84 -0.64
N LEU A 98 0.47 16.27 -1.32
CA LEU A 98 0.63 15.71 -2.68
C LEU A 98 0.99 16.79 -3.71
N THR A 99 0.33 17.95 -3.65
CA THR A 99 0.61 19.08 -4.54
C THR A 99 2.03 19.62 -4.33
N LEU A 100 2.44 19.76 -3.07
CA LEU A 100 3.78 20.22 -2.71
C LEU A 100 4.85 19.23 -3.21
N LEU A 101 4.60 17.93 -3.07
CA LEU A 101 5.47 16.89 -3.61
C LEU A 101 5.63 17.04 -5.12
N VAL A 102 4.52 17.09 -5.86
CA VAL A 102 4.56 17.24 -7.33
C VAL A 102 5.29 18.53 -7.71
N PHE A 103 5.00 19.63 -7.01
CA PHE A 103 5.60 20.94 -7.29
C PHE A 103 7.13 20.98 -7.03
N ILE A 104 7.62 20.20 -6.06
CA ILE A 104 9.06 20.11 -5.77
C ILE A 104 9.74 19.09 -6.68
N VAL A 105 9.14 17.91 -6.84
CA VAL A 105 9.79 16.77 -7.52
C VAL A 105 9.72 16.91 -9.05
N ALA A 106 8.58 17.31 -9.61
CA ALA A 106 8.39 17.36 -11.06
C ALA A 106 9.39 18.29 -11.80
N PRO A 107 9.66 19.53 -11.34
CA PRO A 107 10.64 20.38 -12.01
C PRO A 107 12.07 19.83 -11.92
N GLN A 108 12.42 19.17 -10.81
CA GLN A 108 13.75 18.55 -10.65
C GLN A 108 13.90 17.33 -11.57
N LEU A 109 12.88 16.48 -11.66
CA LEU A 109 12.87 15.38 -12.62
C LEU A 109 12.97 15.89 -14.05
N ALA A 110 12.19 16.93 -14.40
CA ALA A 110 12.21 17.50 -15.73
C ALA A 110 13.60 18.10 -16.09
N SER A 111 14.26 18.80 -15.16
CA SER A 111 15.62 19.31 -15.36
C SER A 111 16.63 18.18 -15.53
N SER A 112 16.55 17.14 -14.69
CA SER A 112 17.44 15.98 -14.76
C SER A 112 17.27 15.20 -16.07
N ILE A 113 16.03 15.02 -16.55
CA ILE A 113 15.77 14.35 -17.83
C ILE A 113 16.34 15.18 -19.00
N ARG A 114 16.27 16.52 -18.94
CA ARG A 114 16.91 17.37 -19.95
C ARG A 114 18.42 17.21 -19.96
N THR A 115 19.05 17.26 -18.78
CA THR A 115 20.50 17.04 -18.65
C THR A 115 20.89 15.66 -19.17
N LEU A 116 20.10 14.61 -18.86
CA LEU A 116 20.32 13.28 -19.39
C LEU A 116 20.21 13.22 -20.91
N ARG A 117 19.14 13.83 -21.48
CA ARG A 117 18.96 13.89 -22.93
C ARG A 117 20.16 14.50 -23.63
N ASP A 118 20.70 15.59 -23.05
CA ASP A 118 21.83 16.32 -23.63
C ASP A 118 23.16 15.57 -23.39
N ALA A 119 23.27 14.73 -22.35
CA ALA A 119 24.45 13.92 -22.05
C ALA A 119 24.52 12.59 -22.83
N ILE A 120 23.37 12.02 -23.22
CA ILE A 120 23.31 10.70 -23.89
C ILE A 120 24.16 10.61 -25.17
N PRO A 121 24.14 11.59 -26.11
CA PRO A 121 24.96 11.49 -27.31
C PRO A 121 26.45 11.34 -26.98
N GLY A 122 26.96 12.11 -26.04
CA GLY A 122 28.35 11.99 -25.58
C GLY A 122 28.66 10.66 -24.91
N PHE A 123 27.73 10.17 -24.11
CA PHE A 123 27.87 8.86 -23.47
C PHE A 123 27.89 7.70 -24.48
N VAL A 124 26.99 7.71 -25.46
CA VAL A 124 26.96 6.70 -26.53
C VAL A 124 28.27 6.71 -27.31
N THR A 125 28.78 7.88 -27.65
CA THR A 125 30.10 7.99 -28.31
C THR A 125 31.21 7.38 -27.47
N GLN A 126 31.30 7.74 -26.18
CA GLN A 126 32.33 7.18 -25.28
C GLN A 126 32.23 5.66 -25.14
N VAL A 127 31.03 5.11 -25.01
CA VAL A 127 30.82 3.65 -24.94
C VAL A 127 31.21 2.97 -26.25
N THR A 128 30.91 3.60 -27.37
CA THR A 128 31.31 3.10 -28.70
C THR A 128 32.83 3.11 -28.85
N ASP A 129 33.50 4.17 -28.47
CA ASP A 129 34.96 4.29 -28.53
C ASP A 129 35.64 3.27 -27.60
N TRP A 130 35.12 3.12 -26.38
CA TRP A 130 35.60 2.10 -25.44
C TRP A 130 35.34 0.66 -25.94
N GLY A 131 34.19 0.39 -26.53
CA GLY A 131 33.86 -0.88 -27.15
C GLY A 131 34.80 -1.21 -28.29
N ASN A 132 35.12 -0.26 -29.16
CA ASN A 132 36.08 -0.43 -30.27
C ASN A 132 37.50 -0.67 -29.74
N ASP A 133 37.95 0.00 -28.68
CA ASP A 133 39.26 -0.27 -28.04
C ASP A 133 39.28 -1.69 -27.43
N LEU A 134 38.21 -2.17 -26.83
CA LEU A 134 38.07 -3.54 -26.33
C LEU A 134 38.17 -4.58 -27.47
N ILE A 135 37.50 -4.34 -28.59
CA ILE A 135 37.55 -5.22 -29.77
C ILE A 135 38.97 -5.30 -30.31
N THR A 136 39.67 -4.16 -30.35
CA THR A 136 41.07 -4.10 -30.84
C THR A 136 42.00 -4.90 -29.91
N ARG A 137 41.80 -4.86 -28.61
CA ARG A 137 42.62 -5.59 -27.63
C ARG A 137 42.23 -7.07 -27.50
N TYR A 138 40.94 -7.40 -27.67
CA TYR A 138 40.42 -8.74 -27.53
C TYR A 138 39.47 -9.15 -28.69
N PRO A 139 40.00 -9.52 -29.83
CA PRO A 139 39.18 -9.85 -31.03
C PRO A 139 38.16 -10.97 -30.80
N ALA A 140 38.42 -11.86 -29.83
CA ALA A 140 37.53 -12.99 -29.53
C ALA A 140 36.13 -12.57 -29.00
N ILE A 141 35.98 -11.35 -28.47
CA ILE A 141 34.71 -10.84 -27.95
C ILE A 141 34.02 -9.86 -28.93
N ALA A 142 34.59 -9.63 -30.09
CA ALA A 142 34.12 -8.66 -31.08
C ALA A 142 32.62 -8.84 -31.41
N THR A 143 32.18 -10.08 -31.60
CA THR A 143 30.78 -10.39 -31.95
C THR A 143 29.82 -9.93 -30.84
N TYR A 144 30.15 -10.18 -29.56
CA TYR A 144 29.30 -9.80 -28.44
C TYR A 144 29.29 -8.30 -28.24
N VAL A 145 30.44 -7.63 -28.35
CA VAL A 145 30.54 -6.17 -28.19
C VAL A 145 29.81 -5.46 -29.33
N ASN A 146 29.96 -5.89 -30.57
CA ASN A 146 29.23 -5.32 -31.70
C ASN A 146 27.71 -5.46 -31.53
N SER A 147 27.21 -6.63 -31.13
CA SER A 147 25.78 -6.82 -30.88
C SER A 147 25.26 -5.92 -29.76
N ALA A 148 26.08 -5.68 -28.73
CA ALA A 148 25.72 -4.77 -27.65
C ALA A 148 25.72 -3.30 -28.11
N LEU A 149 26.67 -2.88 -28.94
CA LEU A 149 26.74 -1.53 -29.49
C LEU A 149 25.60 -1.27 -30.51
N GLU A 150 25.25 -2.24 -31.34
CA GLU A 150 24.08 -2.16 -32.22
C GLU A 150 22.79 -1.99 -31.41
N ALA A 151 22.58 -2.82 -30.38
CA ALA A 151 21.41 -2.72 -29.48
C ALA A 151 21.32 -1.36 -28.78
N LEU A 152 22.45 -0.76 -28.38
CA LEU A 152 22.49 0.60 -27.82
C LEU A 152 22.16 1.68 -28.86
N GLY A 153 22.57 1.51 -30.11
CA GLY A 153 22.30 2.43 -31.19
C GLY A 153 20.85 2.40 -31.71
N GLU A 154 20.17 1.26 -31.59
CA GLU A 154 18.76 1.10 -31.98
C GLU A 154 17.79 1.79 -31.01
N ILE A 155 18.22 2.03 -29.75
CA ILE A 155 17.37 2.68 -28.77
C ILE A 155 17.25 4.16 -29.08
N LYS A 156 16.06 4.60 -29.46
CA LYS A 156 15.74 6.03 -29.68
C LYS A 156 15.61 6.80 -28.37
N TRP A 157 16.72 6.92 -27.65
CA TRP A 157 16.78 7.56 -26.33
C TRP A 157 16.18 8.95 -26.31
N THR A 158 16.52 9.76 -27.31
CA THR A 158 16.05 11.16 -27.43
C THR A 158 14.53 11.24 -27.57
N GLU A 159 13.94 10.38 -28.36
CA GLU A 159 12.47 10.34 -28.56
C GLU A 159 11.74 9.88 -27.29
N GLN A 160 12.24 8.84 -26.62
CA GLN A 160 11.64 8.35 -25.37
C GLN A 160 11.75 9.36 -24.24
N LEU A 161 12.90 10.02 -24.09
CA LEU A 161 13.09 11.06 -23.10
C LEU A 161 12.29 12.33 -23.41
N GLN A 162 12.10 12.65 -24.66
CA GLN A 162 11.27 13.78 -25.07
C GLN A 162 9.81 13.51 -24.79
N ASN A 163 9.31 12.32 -25.05
CA ASN A 163 7.97 11.88 -24.67
C ASN A 163 7.76 11.95 -23.14
N LEU A 164 8.78 11.56 -22.36
CA LEU A 164 8.72 11.65 -20.89
C LEU A 164 8.74 13.11 -20.42
N LEU A 165 9.56 13.97 -21.04
CA LEU A 165 9.57 15.42 -20.75
C LEU A 165 8.25 16.09 -21.09
N ASP A 166 7.68 15.77 -22.24
CA ASP A 166 6.38 16.28 -22.66
C ASP A 166 5.26 15.80 -21.74
N PHE A 167 5.34 14.58 -21.27
CA PHE A 167 4.45 14.04 -20.23
C PHE A 167 4.55 14.87 -18.92
N LEU A 168 5.76 15.18 -18.46
CA LEU A 168 5.98 15.96 -17.23
C LEU A 168 5.63 17.45 -17.39
N ARG A 169 5.92 18.03 -18.59
CA ARG A 169 5.76 19.46 -18.84
C ARG A 169 4.33 19.88 -19.18
N ASN A 170 3.67 19.11 -20.02
CA ASN A 170 2.37 19.52 -20.57
C ASN A 170 1.21 19.32 -19.59
N GLY A 171 1.49 18.81 -18.38
CA GLY A 171 0.44 18.60 -17.39
C GLY A 171 -0.69 17.67 -17.91
N ASN A 172 -0.44 16.97 -19.02
CA ASN A 172 -1.36 15.99 -19.62
C ASN A 172 -1.57 14.77 -18.73
N LEU A 173 -1.08 14.84 -17.48
CA LEU A 173 -1.64 14.04 -16.39
C LEU A 173 -3.17 14.07 -16.42
N LEU A 174 -3.79 15.21 -16.75
CA LEU A 174 -5.24 15.30 -16.90
C LEU A 174 -5.76 14.63 -18.20
N ASN A 175 -5.11 14.77 -19.35
CA ASN A 175 -5.59 14.20 -20.61
C ASN A 175 -5.21 12.73 -20.81
N HIS A 176 -4.00 12.31 -20.36
CA HIS A 176 -3.67 10.88 -20.23
C HIS A 176 -4.39 10.22 -19.06
N THR A 177 -4.68 10.96 -17.99
CA THR A 177 -5.56 10.49 -16.93
C THR A 177 -6.98 10.31 -17.44
N VAL A 178 -7.43 11.10 -18.42
CA VAL A 178 -8.73 10.91 -19.07
C VAL A 178 -8.72 9.70 -20.01
N SER A 179 -7.66 9.43 -20.78
CA SER A 179 -7.57 8.22 -21.63
C SER A 179 -7.18 6.97 -20.84
N MET A 180 -6.36 7.06 -19.81
CA MET A 180 -6.24 6.04 -18.77
C MET A 180 -7.53 5.91 -17.95
N ALA A 181 -8.25 7.01 -17.69
CA ALA A 181 -9.54 6.98 -17.04
C ALA A 181 -10.59 6.24 -17.90
N TYR A 182 -10.53 6.30 -19.22
CA TYR A 182 -11.40 5.45 -20.07
C TYR A 182 -11.05 3.96 -19.96
N SER A 183 -9.78 3.60 -19.84
CA SER A 183 -9.34 2.21 -19.54
C SER A 183 -9.63 1.82 -18.09
N ILE A 184 -9.67 2.79 -17.19
CA ILE A 184 -9.94 2.69 -15.76
C ILE A 184 -11.44 2.94 -15.46
N ILE A 185 -12.28 3.31 -16.44
CA ILE A 185 -13.68 3.71 -16.17
C ILE A 185 -14.43 2.67 -15.33
N GLY A 186 -14.19 1.40 -15.51
CA GLY A 186 -14.66 0.37 -14.58
C GLY A 186 -14.05 0.48 -13.16
N GLY A 187 -12.79 0.89 -13.04
CA GLY A 187 -12.08 1.09 -11.77
C GLY A 187 -12.37 2.45 -11.14
N VAL A 188 -12.51 3.51 -11.93
CA VAL A 188 -12.82 4.87 -11.43
C VAL A 188 -14.20 4.94 -10.83
N THR A 189 -15.20 4.33 -11.46
CA THR A 189 -16.56 4.28 -10.88
C THR A 189 -16.55 3.62 -9.51
N ASN A 190 -15.85 2.49 -9.37
CA ASN A 190 -15.71 1.81 -8.09
C ASN A 190 -14.93 2.65 -7.07
N THR A 191 -13.91 3.38 -7.51
CA THR A 191 -13.10 4.25 -6.63
C THR A 191 -13.88 5.48 -6.21
N VAL A 192 -14.64 6.12 -7.11
CA VAL A 192 -15.48 7.28 -6.78
C VAL A 192 -16.61 6.88 -5.83
N ILE A 193 -17.30 5.78 -6.11
CA ILE A 193 -18.33 5.24 -5.20
C ILE A 193 -17.69 4.90 -3.86
N GLY A 194 -16.52 4.25 -3.86
CA GLY A 194 -15.75 3.93 -2.67
C GLY A 194 -15.37 5.19 -1.88
N LEU A 195 -14.92 6.25 -2.55
CA LEU A 195 -14.57 7.53 -1.91
C LEU A 195 -15.78 8.21 -1.28
N ILE A 196 -16.91 8.28 -1.99
CA ILE A 196 -18.17 8.80 -1.45
C ILE A 196 -18.58 7.98 -0.21
N PHE A 197 -18.51 6.66 -0.31
CA PHE A 197 -18.83 5.77 0.80
C PHE A 197 -17.88 5.95 1.99
N ALA A 198 -16.58 6.14 1.71
CA ALA A 198 -15.59 6.46 2.74
C ALA A 198 -15.93 7.74 3.51
N PHE A 199 -16.37 8.79 2.81
CA PHE A 199 -16.81 10.04 3.45
C PHE A 199 -18.03 9.83 4.32
N TYR A 200 -19.02 9.08 3.85
CA TYR A 200 -20.20 8.75 4.66
C TYR A 200 -19.84 7.96 5.91
N ILE A 201 -18.94 6.97 5.80
CA ILE A 201 -18.43 6.22 6.96
C ILE A 201 -17.75 7.17 7.95
N LEU A 202 -16.80 8.00 7.50
CA LEU A 202 -16.04 8.90 8.38
C LEU A 202 -16.94 9.90 9.11
N LEU A 203 -17.95 10.43 8.44
CA LEU A 203 -18.90 11.37 9.03
C LEU A 203 -19.85 10.68 10.02
N GLN A 204 -20.23 9.44 9.80
CA GLN A 204 -21.29 8.74 10.56
C GLN A 204 -20.80 7.48 11.31
N LYS A 205 -19.47 7.28 11.45
CA LYS A 205 -18.88 6.07 12.03
C LYS A 205 -19.49 5.64 13.37
N GLU A 206 -19.83 6.58 14.25
CA GLU A 206 -20.41 6.25 15.56
C GLU A 206 -21.87 5.80 15.45
N LYS A 207 -22.65 6.45 14.57
CA LYS A 207 -24.05 6.05 14.34
C LYS A 207 -24.10 4.65 13.73
N LEU A 208 -23.25 4.42 12.71
CA LEU A 208 -23.14 3.11 12.05
C LEU A 208 -22.69 2.02 13.04
N ALA A 209 -21.67 2.30 13.85
CA ALA A 209 -21.21 1.36 14.88
C ALA A 209 -22.30 1.06 15.90
N ALA A 210 -23.07 2.06 16.35
CA ALA A 210 -24.18 1.88 17.28
C ALA A 210 -25.33 1.07 16.64
N GLN A 211 -25.64 1.31 15.38
CA GLN A 211 -26.66 0.54 14.64
C GLN A 211 -26.23 -0.91 14.48
N CYS A 212 -24.99 -1.17 14.03
CA CYS A 212 -24.44 -2.52 13.92
C CYS A 212 -24.47 -3.26 15.27
N LYS A 213 -24.05 -2.60 16.37
CA LYS A 213 -24.14 -3.19 17.70
C LYS A 213 -25.57 -3.59 18.08
N LYS A 214 -26.55 -2.70 17.85
CA LYS A 214 -27.95 -2.99 18.16
C LYS A 214 -28.47 -4.19 17.36
N ILE A 215 -28.14 -4.26 16.06
CA ILE A 215 -28.53 -5.40 15.21
C ILE A 215 -27.89 -6.69 15.74
N LEU A 216 -26.60 -6.67 16.02
CA LEU A 216 -25.88 -7.85 16.50
C LEU A 216 -26.48 -8.38 17.83
N TYR A 217 -26.72 -7.49 18.79
CA TYR A 217 -27.33 -7.89 20.09
C TYR A 217 -28.79 -8.34 19.95
N ALA A 218 -29.52 -7.85 18.93
CA ALA A 218 -30.91 -8.25 18.72
C ALA A 218 -31.03 -9.66 18.12
N TRP A 219 -30.06 -10.10 17.30
CA TRP A 219 -30.15 -11.35 16.53
C TRP A 219 -29.18 -12.46 16.98
N CYS A 220 -28.13 -12.11 17.71
CA CYS A 220 -27.09 -13.05 18.12
C CYS A 220 -26.97 -13.12 19.65
N PRO A 221 -26.57 -14.29 20.19
CA PRO A 221 -26.29 -14.44 21.63
C PRO A 221 -25.17 -13.48 22.08
N GLU A 222 -25.33 -12.84 23.24
CA GLU A 222 -24.45 -11.84 23.83
C GLU A 222 -22.95 -12.24 23.78
N LYS A 223 -22.64 -13.47 24.19
CA LYS A 223 -21.27 -14.01 24.20
C LYS A 223 -20.60 -13.97 22.80
N HIS A 224 -21.33 -14.21 21.73
CA HIS A 224 -20.80 -14.15 20.37
C HIS A 224 -20.63 -12.71 19.89
N VAL A 225 -21.55 -11.83 20.31
CA VAL A 225 -21.46 -10.39 19.99
C VAL A 225 -20.25 -9.76 20.68
N ASP A 226 -20.03 -10.04 21.96
CA ASP A 226 -18.87 -9.53 22.69
C ASP A 226 -17.55 -10.00 22.07
N THR A 227 -17.48 -11.28 21.66
CA THR A 227 -16.31 -11.81 20.94
C THR A 227 -16.11 -11.08 19.61
N ALA A 228 -17.17 -10.85 18.85
CA ALA A 228 -17.09 -10.11 17.58
C ALA A 228 -16.64 -8.67 17.78
N LEU A 229 -17.14 -7.97 18.80
CA LEU A 229 -16.74 -6.61 19.15
C LEU A 229 -15.26 -6.54 19.61
N ASP A 230 -14.80 -7.54 20.37
CA ASP A 230 -13.38 -7.70 20.73
C ASP A 230 -12.50 -7.81 19.49
N ILE A 231 -12.89 -8.65 18.50
CA ILE A 231 -12.18 -8.80 17.24
C ILE A 231 -12.17 -7.49 16.46
N CYS A 232 -13.29 -6.80 16.36
CA CYS A 232 -13.37 -5.48 15.71
C CYS A 232 -12.47 -4.45 16.39
N SER A 233 -12.43 -4.44 17.73
CA SER A 233 -11.56 -3.55 18.52
C SER A 233 -10.07 -3.86 18.28
N LEU A 234 -9.70 -5.14 18.29
CA LEU A 234 -8.35 -5.59 17.95
C LEU A 234 -7.94 -5.14 16.54
N THR A 235 -8.81 -5.42 15.55
CA THR A 235 -8.61 -5.01 14.16
C THR A 235 -8.37 -3.51 14.07
N GLN A 236 -9.25 -2.71 14.66
CA GLN A 236 -9.13 -1.26 14.64
C GLN A 236 -7.81 -0.77 15.25
N ARG A 237 -7.38 -1.33 16.38
CA ARG A 237 -6.10 -0.96 17.02
C ARG A 237 -4.91 -1.34 16.17
N THR A 238 -4.89 -2.57 15.66
CA THR A 238 -3.79 -3.08 14.83
C THR A 238 -3.61 -2.23 13.56
N PHE A 239 -4.69 -1.97 12.85
CA PHE A 239 -4.65 -1.13 11.65
C PHE A 239 -4.24 0.32 11.96
N SER A 240 -4.83 0.93 12.98
CA SER A 240 -4.50 2.31 13.35
C SER A 240 -3.04 2.47 13.76
N ASN A 241 -2.52 1.52 14.55
CA ASN A 241 -1.13 1.54 14.98
C ASN A 241 -0.18 1.31 13.81
N PHE A 242 -0.49 0.36 12.93
CA PHE A 242 0.31 0.09 11.74
C PHE A 242 0.40 1.32 10.82
N ILE A 243 -0.74 1.91 10.43
CA ILE A 243 -0.76 3.07 9.54
C ILE A 243 -0.08 4.27 10.17
N SER A 244 -0.31 4.52 11.48
CA SER A 244 0.38 5.60 12.20
C SER A 244 1.89 5.37 12.26
N GLY A 245 2.31 4.13 12.52
CA GLY A 245 3.71 3.73 12.52
C GLY A 245 4.37 3.91 11.15
N GLN A 246 3.69 3.46 10.09
CA GLN A 246 4.18 3.57 8.70
C GLN A 246 4.33 5.04 8.27
N CYS A 247 3.35 5.90 8.61
CA CYS A 247 3.46 7.34 8.33
C CYS A 247 4.62 7.99 9.12
N LEU A 248 4.80 7.62 10.38
CA LEU A 248 5.89 8.14 11.21
C LEU A 248 7.25 7.67 10.69
N GLU A 249 7.38 6.40 10.37
CA GLU A 249 8.59 5.81 9.79
C GLU A 249 8.96 6.49 8.47
N ALA A 250 8.00 6.68 7.56
CA ALA A 250 8.19 7.38 6.30
C ALA A 250 8.73 8.81 6.50
N CYS A 251 8.18 9.55 7.47
CA CYS A 251 8.67 10.89 7.81
C CYS A 251 10.11 10.86 8.38
N ILE A 252 10.39 9.92 9.29
CA ILE A 252 11.74 9.76 9.88
C ILE A 252 12.74 9.41 8.79
N LEU A 253 12.41 8.47 7.91
CA LEU A 253 13.29 7.99 6.85
C LEU A 253 13.59 9.12 5.86
N GLY A 254 12.57 9.83 5.37
CA GLY A 254 12.77 10.96 4.47
C GLY A 254 13.63 12.07 5.08
N LEU A 255 13.41 12.39 6.36
CA LEU A 255 14.20 13.39 7.07
C LEU A 255 15.65 12.90 7.28
N LEU A 256 15.85 11.63 7.61
CA LEU A 256 17.16 11.03 7.79
C LEU A 256 17.97 11.08 6.48
N PHE A 257 17.38 10.70 5.35
CA PHE A 257 18.02 10.80 4.05
C PHE A 257 18.34 12.25 3.69
N PHE A 258 17.41 13.17 3.89
CA PHE A 258 17.66 14.59 3.65
C PHE A 258 18.84 15.12 4.46
N ILE A 259 18.90 14.82 5.76
CA ILE A 259 19.97 15.30 6.65
C ILE A 259 21.32 14.70 6.23
N VAL A 260 21.39 13.37 6.06
CA VAL A 260 22.65 12.70 5.74
C VAL A 260 23.16 13.13 4.37
N MET A 261 22.29 13.19 3.35
CA MET A 261 22.67 13.68 2.02
C MET A 261 23.15 15.14 2.05
N SER A 262 22.54 15.99 2.88
CA SER A 262 22.94 17.38 3.04
C SER A 262 24.31 17.49 3.72
N ILE A 263 24.60 16.68 4.73
CA ILE A 263 25.89 16.64 5.42
C ILE A 263 27.03 16.23 4.45
N PHE A 264 26.78 15.23 3.61
CA PHE A 264 27.76 14.75 2.63
C PHE A 264 27.73 15.52 1.29
N ASN A 265 27.00 16.63 1.21
CA ASN A 265 26.87 17.48 0.00
C ASN A 265 26.44 16.70 -1.25
N PHE A 266 25.55 15.71 -1.10
CA PHE A 266 24.93 15.05 -2.25
C PHE A 266 23.96 16.00 -2.97
N PRO A 267 23.92 16.00 -4.31
CA PRO A 267 22.93 16.78 -5.04
C PRO A 267 21.51 16.22 -4.80
N TYR A 268 20.51 17.08 -4.96
CA TYR A 268 19.08 16.72 -4.85
C TYR A 268 18.64 16.20 -3.48
N ALA A 269 19.36 16.48 -2.39
CA ALA A 269 19.08 15.95 -1.05
C ALA A 269 17.61 16.14 -0.62
N ALA A 270 17.05 17.34 -0.84
CA ALA A 270 15.65 17.63 -0.50
C ALA A 270 14.66 16.79 -1.34
N VAL A 271 14.90 16.70 -2.64
CA VAL A 271 14.03 15.93 -3.55
C VAL A 271 14.05 14.44 -3.21
N VAL A 272 15.25 13.88 -3.04
CA VAL A 272 15.43 12.46 -2.70
C VAL A 272 14.81 12.14 -1.34
N GLY A 273 15.01 12.99 -0.33
CA GLY A 273 14.41 12.84 0.98
C GLY A 273 12.87 12.84 0.93
N ILE A 274 12.28 13.76 0.15
CA ILE A 274 10.82 13.81 -0.05
C ILE A 274 10.33 12.58 -0.82
N VAL A 275 11.01 12.19 -1.90
CA VAL A 275 10.64 10.99 -2.67
C VAL A 275 10.70 9.76 -1.79
N ILE A 276 11.76 9.58 -1.00
CA ILE A 276 11.89 8.46 -0.07
C ILE A 276 10.77 8.49 0.98
N ALA A 277 10.46 9.64 1.58
CA ALA A 277 9.36 9.76 2.54
C ALA A 277 8.03 9.29 1.94
N PHE A 278 7.76 9.61 0.67
CA PHE A 278 6.52 9.18 0.02
C PHE A 278 6.53 7.72 -0.39
N THR A 279 7.62 7.28 -0.99
CA THR A 279 7.72 5.88 -1.44
C THR A 279 7.80 4.93 -0.27
N ALA A 280 8.39 5.30 0.86
CA ALA A 280 8.44 4.51 2.09
C ALA A 280 7.05 4.18 2.67
N LEU A 281 6.00 4.92 2.29
CA LEU A 281 4.64 4.50 2.60
C LEU A 281 4.28 3.14 1.99
N ILE A 282 4.99 2.69 0.95
CA ILE A 282 4.85 1.35 0.36
C ILE A 282 5.84 0.42 1.07
N PRO A 283 5.38 -0.48 1.96
CA PRO A 283 6.29 -1.32 2.74
C PRO A 283 7.23 -2.13 1.86
N ILE A 284 8.49 -2.21 2.24
CA ILE A 284 9.59 -2.93 1.55
C ILE A 284 9.97 -2.27 0.21
N PHE A 285 9.03 -2.06 -0.70
CA PHE A 285 9.32 -1.55 -2.05
C PHE A 285 9.63 -0.05 -2.07
N GLY A 286 9.11 0.71 -1.13
CA GLY A 286 9.21 2.17 -1.13
C GLY A 286 10.64 2.67 -1.09
N ALA A 287 11.46 2.11 -0.23
CA ALA A 287 12.86 2.47 -0.11
C ALA A 287 13.65 2.18 -1.40
N PHE A 288 13.39 1.02 -2.06
CA PHE A 288 14.04 0.67 -3.33
C PHE A 288 13.63 1.61 -4.47
N ILE A 289 12.36 2.01 -4.54
CA ILE A 289 11.90 3.00 -5.52
C ILE A 289 12.61 4.34 -5.29
N GLY A 290 12.68 4.78 -4.02
CA GLY A 290 13.41 6.00 -3.65
C GLY A 290 14.90 5.93 -3.98
N CYS A 291 15.53 4.78 -3.71
CA CYS A 291 16.92 4.52 -4.08
C CYS A 291 17.14 4.61 -5.60
N PHE A 292 16.31 3.92 -6.37
CA PHE A 292 16.41 3.93 -7.82
C PHE A 292 16.29 5.36 -8.39
N LEU A 293 15.27 6.10 -7.96
CA LEU A 293 15.07 7.48 -8.40
C LEU A 293 16.20 8.40 -7.93
N GLY A 294 16.64 8.27 -6.69
CA GLY A 294 17.75 9.04 -6.14
C GLY A 294 19.07 8.76 -6.86
N THR A 295 19.40 7.48 -7.06
CA THR A 295 20.59 7.07 -7.82
C THR A 295 20.53 7.61 -9.25
N PHE A 296 19.38 7.50 -9.91
CA PHE A 296 19.19 8.02 -11.27
C PHE A 296 19.41 9.52 -11.36
N LEU A 297 18.87 10.31 -10.44
CA LEU A 297 19.05 11.77 -10.39
C LEU A 297 20.52 12.16 -10.19
N ILE A 298 21.23 11.46 -9.29
CA ILE A 298 22.62 11.76 -8.95
C ILE A 298 23.57 11.29 -10.07
N LEU A 299 23.26 10.13 -10.69
CA LEU A 299 24.07 9.56 -11.78
C LEU A 299 24.23 10.53 -12.95
N ILE A 300 23.20 11.30 -13.27
CA ILE A 300 23.19 12.28 -14.37
C ILE A 300 24.21 13.40 -14.08
N THR A 301 24.40 13.78 -12.82
CA THR A 301 25.30 14.90 -12.45
C THR A 301 26.71 14.41 -12.13
N ASN A 302 26.84 13.31 -11.41
CA ASN A 302 28.13 12.77 -11.01
C ASN A 302 28.04 11.24 -10.76
N PRO A 303 28.58 10.40 -11.67
CA PRO A 303 28.54 8.95 -11.54
C PRO A 303 29.23 8.42 -10.28
N ILE A 304 30.30 9.04 -9.82
CA ILE A 304 31.03 8.63 -8.62
C ILE A 304 30.18 8.90 -7.38
N GLN A 305 29.52 10.04 -7.32
CA GLN A 305 28.60 10.35 -6.22
C GLN A 305 27.38 9.41 -6.20
N ALA A 306 26.88 8.97 -7.37
CA ALA A 306 25.81 7.97 -7.43
C ALA A 306 26.23 6.65 -6.80
N LEU A 307 27.47 6.19 -7.00
CA LEU A 307 28.00 5.00 -6.34
C LEU A 307 28.05 5.18 -4.81
N TRP A 308 28.57 6.31 -4.34
CA TRP A 308 28.60 6.64 -2.91
C TRP A 308 27.19 6.78 -2.32
N PHE A 309 26.24 7.28 -3.08
CA PHE A 309 24.83 7.32 -2.66
C PHE A 309 24.26 5.91 -2.43
N ILE A 310 24.55 4.95 -3.31
CA ILE A 310 24.12 3.55 -3.12
C ILE A 310 24.72 2.98 -1.82
N VAL A 311 26.01 3.20 -1.57
CA VAL A 311 26.66 2.75 -0.32
C VAL A 311 26.00 3.40 0.89
N MET A 312 25.80 4.71 0.87
CA MET A 312 25.10 5.44 1.93
C MET A 312 23.67 4.91 2.14
N PHE A 313 22.94 4.67 1.03
CA PHE A 313 21.60 4.10 1.09
C PHE A 313 21.58 2.75 1.80
N LEU A 314 22.50 1.84 1.46
CA LEU A 314 22.60 0.53 2.11
C LEU A 314 22.86 0.64 3.61
N VAL A 315 23.73 1.56 4.02
CA VAL A 315 24.00 1.83 5.45
C VAL A 315 22.75 2.35 6.15
N LEU A 316 22.05 3.32 5.56
CA LEU A 316 20.83 3.88 6.14
C LEU A 316 19.70 2.83 6.18
N GLN A 317 19.62 1.94 5.18
CA GLN A 317 18.69 0.82 5.19
C GLN A 317 18.96 -0.18 6.33
N GLN A 318 20.24 -0.42 6.67
CA GLN A 318 20.58 -1.24 7.83
C GLN A 318 20.17 -0.58 9.15
N ILE A 319 20.33 0.74 9.26
CA ILE A 319 19.87 1.50 10.44
C ILE A 319 18.33 1.47 10.52
N GLU A 320 17.66 1.66 9.41
CA GLU A 320 16.19 1.59 9.33
C GLU A 320 15.70 0.20 9.76
N GLY A 321 16.17 -0.86 9.12
CA GLY A 321 15.69 -2.23 9.35
C GLY A 321 15.99 -2.77 10.75
N ASN A 322 17.13 -2.38 11.36
CA ASN A 322 17.54 -2.88 12.66
C ASN A 322 17.14 -1.98 13.84
N LEU A 323 17.02 -0.68 13.62
CA LEU A 323 16.75 0.28 14.70
C LEU A 323 15.39 0.97 14.55
N ILE A 324 15.12 1.61 13.42
CA ILE A 324 13.93 2.47 13.25
C ILE A 324 12.67 1.61 13.11
N TYR A 325 12.65 0.68 12.15
CA TYR A 325 11.48 -0.15 11.85
C TYR A 325 10.97 -0.95 13.05
N PRO A 326 11.81 -1.68 13.83
CA PRO A 326 11.35 -2.43 14.98
C PRO A 326 10.72 -1.55 16.08
N HIS A 327 11.23 -0.33 16.26
CA HIS A 327 10.73 0.58 17.31
C HIS A 327 9.46 1.33 16.88
N VAL A 328 9.35 1.69 15.61
CA VAL A 328 8.24 2.53 15.10
C VAL A 328 7.07 1.67 14.63
N VAL A 329 7.33 0.65 13.82
CA VAL A 329 6.31 -0.19 13.18
C VAL A 329 6.23 -1.58 13.82
N GLY A 330 7.36 -2.21 14.13
CA GLY A 330 7.44 -3.63 14.49
C GLY A 330 6.61 -4.01 15.71
N ASN A 331 6.59 -3.18 16.77
CA ASN A 331 5.77 -3.42 17.96
C ASN A 331 4.26 -3.29 17.68
N SER A 332 3.88 -2.62 16.60
CA SER A 332 2.49 -2.35 16.25
C SER A 332 1.81 -3.51 15.54
N VAL A 333 2.58 -4.37 14.87
CA VAL A 333 2.07 -5.45 14.02
C VAL A 333 2.12 -6.82 14.71
N GLY A 334 3.15 -7.06 15.51
CA GLY A 334 3.33 -8.34 16.23
C GLY A 334 3.37 -9.58 15.32
N LEU A 335 3.70 -9.39 14.04
CA LEU A 335 3.73 -10.43 13.01
C LEU A 335 5.19 -10.83 12.74
N PRO A 336 5.55 -12.12 12.73
CA PRO A 336 6.87 -12.57 12.31
C PRO A 336 7.18 -12.14 10.87
N SER A 337 8.45 -11.81 10.58
CA SER A 337 8.90 -11.22 9.29
C SER A 337 8.48 -12.05 8.06
N ILE A 338 8.48 -13.38 8.17
CA ILE A 338 8.05 -14.26 7.09
C ILE A 338 6.58 -14.02 6.69
N TRP A 339 5.71 -13.80 7.67
CA TRP A 339 4.29 -13.49 7.42
C TRP A 339 4.08 -12.08 6.89
N VAL A 340 4.98 -11.14 7.22
CA VAL A 340 4.96 -9.80 6.61
C VAL A 340 5.25 -9.93 5.11
N LEU A 341 6.25 -10.72 4.72
CA LEU A 341 6.56 -10.96 3.30
C LEU A 341 5.36 -11.60 2.56
N VAL A 342 4.72 -12.62 3.17
CA VAL A 342 3.51 -13.24 2.60
C VAL A 342 2.38 -12.22 2.46
N ALA A 343 2.15 -11.38 3.46
CA ALA A 343 1.11 -10.37 3.44
C ALA A 343 1.35 -9.33 2.33
N VAL A 344 2.60 -8.88 2.17
CA VAL A 344 2.99 -7.90 1.14
C VAL A 344 2.83 -8.49 -0.26
N THR A 345 3.31 -9.71 -0.51
CA THR A 345 3.19 -10.36 -1.82
C THR A 345 1.74 -10.65 -2.18
N ALA A 346 0.94 -11.16 -1.25
CA ALA A 346 -0.50 -11.34 -1.45
C ALA A 346 -1.23 -10.01 -1.66
N GLY A 347 -0.83 -8.96 -0.97
CA GLY A 347 -1.37 -7.61 -1.14
C GLY A 347 -1.07 -7.03 -2.51
N ALA A 348 0.18 -7.14 -2.93
CA ALA A 348 0.65 -6.66 -4.24
C ALA A 348 -0.14 -7.28 -5.39
N SER A 349 -0.37 -8.61 -5.34
CA SER A 349 -1.07 -9.36 -6.38
C SER A 349 -2.58 -9.10 -6.44
N THR A 350 -3.20 -8.66 -5.34
CA THR A 350 -4.67 -8.48 -5.28
C THR A 350 -5.10 -7.05 -5.58
N MET A 351 -4.51 -6.06 -4.93
CA MET A 351 -4.92 -4.65 -4.97
C MET A 351 -3.73 -3.69 -5.11
N GLY A 352 -2.56 -4.18 -5.50
CA GLY A 352 -1.36 -3.35 -5.65
C GLY A 352 -0.92 -2.71 -4.32
N VAL A 353 -0.52 -1.44 -4.37
CA VAL A 353 -0.01 -0.69 -3.21
C VAL A 353 -1.02 -0.65 -2.04
N LEU A 354 -2.30 -0.42 -2.33
CA LEU A 354 -3.34 -0.43 -1.30
C LEU A 354 -3.48 -1.80 -0.65
N GLY A 355 -3.35 -2.86 -1.44
CA GLY A 355 -3.35 -4.24 -0.93
C GLY A 355 -2.19 -4.52 0.01
N MET A 356 -0.98 -4.04 -0.29
CA MET A 356 0.18 -4.17 0.60
C MET A 356 -0.06 -3.53 1.97
N LEU A 357 -0.57 -2.28 1.98
CA LEU A 357 -0.88 -1.54 3.21
C LEU A 357 -1.96 -2.19 4.07
N ILE A 358 -2.89 -2.91 3.45
CA ILE A 358 -4.03 -3.51 4.14
C ILE A 358 -3.72 -4.92 4.60
N ASN A 359 -3.03 -5.70 3.78
CA ASN A 359 -2.79 -7.11 4.10
C ASN A 359 -1.84 -7.30 5.29
N ILE A 360 -0.86 -6.41 5.51
CA ILE A 360 0.02 -6.53 6.68
C ILE A 360 -0.78 -6.51 7.99
N PRO A 361 -1.59 -5.48 8.30
CA PRO A 361 -2.39 -5.49 9.52
C PRO A 361 -3.50 -6.55 9.51
N LEU A 362 -4.03 -6.93 8.34
CA LEU A 362 -5.01 -8.01 8.23
C LEU A 362 -4.41 -9.36 8.67
N PHE A 363 -3.23 -9.71 8.13
CA PHE A 363 -2.51 -10.91 8.52
C PHE A 363 -2.09 -10.86 10.00
N SER A 364 -1.75 -9.69 10.52
CA SER A 364 -1.46 -9.49 11.94
C SER A 364 -2.67 -9.83 12.82
N VAL A 365 -3.86 -9.37 12.45
CA VAL A 365 -5.10 -9.70 13.16
C VAL A 365 -5.39 -11.20 13.09
N ILE A 366 -5.30 -11.79 11.89
CA ILE A 366 -5.52 -13.25 11.70
C ILE A 366 -4.53 -14.04 12.56
N TYR A 367 -3.25 -13.69 12.53
CA TYR A 367 -2.21 -14.34 13.35
C TYR A 367 -2.49 -14.20 14.85
N ALA A 368 -2.88 -13.01 15.30
CA ALA A 368 -3.23 -12.77 16.70
C ALA A 368 -4.43 -13.62 17.15
N LEU A 369 -5.45 -13.76 16.31
CA LEU A 369 -6.63 -14.57 16.58
C LEU A 369 -6.28 -16.06 16.63
N ILE A 370 -5.52 -16.58 15.65
CA ILE A 370 -5.05 -17.97 15.62
C ILE A 370 -4.21 -18.24 16.86
N ARG A 371 -3.29 -17.35 17.20
CA ARG A 371 -2.45 -17.46 18.40
C ARG A 371 -3.31 -17.51 19.66
N ARG A 372 -4.26 -16.60 19.83
CA ARG A 372 -5.17 -16.54 20.99
C ARG A 372 -5.96 -17.85 21.14
N TYR A 373 -6.52 -18.33 20.03
CA TYR A 373 -7.28 -19.59 20.01
C TYR A 373 -6.41 -20.79 20.35
N THR A 374 -5.23 -20.90 19.72
CA THR A 374 -4.30 -22.01 19.94
C THR A 374 -3.83 -22.07 21.40
N TYR A 375 -3.39 -20.93 21.96
CA TYR A 375 -2.96 -20.89 23.36
C TYR A 375 -4.11 -21.16 24.34
N GLY A 376 -5.34 -20.74 24.03
CA GLY A 376 -6.53 -21.10 24.78
C GLY A 376 -6.74 -22.61 24.83
N ARG A 377 -6.69 -23.29 23.66
CA ARG A 377 -6.82 -24.75 23.55
C ARG A 377 -5.70 -25.52 24.23
N LEU A 378 -4.46 -25.05 24.12
CA LEU A 378 -3.31 -25.66 24.80
C LEU A 378 -3.45 -25.60 26.32
N LYS A 379 -3.98 -24.49 26.85
CA LYS A 379 -4.27 -24.31 28.29
C LYS A 379 -5.39 -25.26 28.75
N GLU A 380 -6.47 -25.38 27.99
CA GLU A 380 -7.56 -26.31 28.27
C GLU A 380 -7.08 -27.78 28.30
N ARG A 381 -6.19 -28.14 27.36
CA ARG A 381 -5.61 -29.49 27.26
C ARG A 381 -4.46 -29.74 28.24
N LYS A 382 -4.08 -28.73 29.06
CA LYS A 382 -2.99 -28.82 30.05
C LYS A 382 -1.66 -29.34 29.48
N ILE A 383 -1.35 -29.02 28.21
CA ILE A 383 -0.14 -29.51 27.56
C ILE A 383 1.08 -28.78 28.15
N PRO A 384 2.08 -29.54 28.67
CA PRO A 384 3.28 -28.96 29.26
C PRO A 384 4.11 -28.19 28.22
N ARG A 385 4.70 -27.06 28.62
CA ARG A 385 5.49 -26.18 27.73
C ARG A 385 6.70 -26.89 27.11
N GLU A 386 7.23 -27.92 27.73
CA GLU A 386 8.36 -28.72 27.25
C GLU A 386 8.06 -29.44 25.93
N LYS A 387 6.82 -29.81 25.68
CA LYS A 387 6.37 -30.45 24.42
C LYS A 387 6.12 -29.44 23.28
N LEU A 388 6.27 -28.14 23.54
CA LEU A 388 5.96 -27.07 22.59
C LEU A 388 7.24 -26.33 22.10
N LYS A 389 8.41 -26.81 22.53
CA LYS A 389 9.73 -26.29 22.09
C LYS A 389 10.23 -27.05 20.89
#